data_68916c68f2d1de42e60a3a050d132a7c
#
_entry.id   68916c68f2d1de42e60a3a050d132a7c
#
_cell.length_a   1.000
_cell.length_b   1.000
_cell.length_c   1.000
_cell.angle_alpha   90.00
_cell.angle_beta   90.00
_cell.angle_gamma   90.00
#
_symmetry.space_group_name_H-M   'P 1'
#
loop_
_entity.id
_entity.type
_entity.pdbx_description
1 polymer ?
#
loop_
_entity_poly.entity_id
_entity_poly.type
_entity_poly.pdbx_seq_one_letter_code
_entity_poly.pdbx_strand_id
1 'polypeptide(L)'
;MINVLGLALYGPKAASHRYRLSQYKDGLANQNINLEVYHLLDDDYLESKFSEKPFSKLKLIVSALKRLLLLFSSRRFDVTILHCELLPFLPGWLEAFIMPKPYIFDFDDAWHLRYKLHRSTIFKFFLENKVDRVIKNASAVHAGNTYLSKFAAKHNQNINIFPTVLDTEVYKPNSQSKNHTFTVGWIGSPSTAPYLEGLVNPLSKLGTEGNVSLHVIGGKAPEILNIEINEIPWSKDTEVENINKFDVGVMPLIDDEWAKGKCAFKLLQYMACGLPVVASNVGANKEVINSESGYLVDSDQMWLESLRLLRDNPSLRKRLGAAGRARVEDSYSLSSNLPILAKTINELVV
;
A
#
# COMPACT_ATOMS: atom_id res chain seq x y z
N MET A 1 -17.61 -7.91 24.31
CA MET A 1 -17.17 -7.89 22.89
C MET A 1 -17.16 -6.44 22.44
N ILE A 2 -16.03 -5.95 21.96
CA ILE A 2 -15.87 -4.58 21.47
C ILE A 2 -16.34 -4.54 20.01
N ASN A 3 -17.20 -3.57 19.66
CA ASN A 3 -17.67 -3.39 18.29
C ASN A 3 -16.93 -2.23 17.63
N VAL A 4 -16.29 -2.49 16.49
CA VAL A 4 -15.46 -1.52 15.76
C VAL A 4 -16.06 -1.25 14.39
N LEU A 5 -16.25 0.03 14.08
CA LEU A 5 -16.68 0.52 12.79
C LEU A 5 -15.48 0.84 11.90
N GLY A 6 -15.22 0.04 10.88
CA GLY A 6 -14.20 0.33 9.85
C GLY A 6 -14.80 1.12 8.68
N LEU A 7 -14.28 2.31 8.42
CA LEU A 7 -14.70 3.19 7.33
C LEU A 7 -13.63 3.24 6.24
N ALA A 8 -13.83 2.47 5.17
CA ALA A 8 -12.96 2.48 3.99
C ALA A 8 -13.44 3.47 2.94
N LEU A 9 -12.51 4.04 2.17
CA LEU A 9 -12.86 4.87 1.01
C LEU A 9 -13.33 4.01 -0.17
N TYR A 10 -12.66 2.90 -0.45
CA TYR A 10 -12.91 2.01 -1.59
C TYR A 10 -13.41 0.64 -1.17
N GLY A 11 -14.06 -0.06 -2.10
CA GLY A 11 -14.56 -1.42 -1.95
C GLY A 11 -13.47 -2.51 -1.84
N PRO A 12 -13.86 -3.79 -1.70
CA PRO A 12 -12.96 -4.92 -1.45
C PRO A 12 -11.89 -5.17 -2.52
N LYS A 13 -12.08 -4.72 -3.76
CA LYS A 13 -11.05 -4.82 -4.81
C LYS A 13 -9.85 -3.91 -4.53
N ALA A 14 -10.01 -2.85 -3.74
CA ALA A 14 -8.90 -1.98 -3.38
C ALA A 14 -7.95 -2.67 -2.39
N ALA A 15 -6.64 -2.55 -2.64
CA ALA A 15 -5.61 -3.05 -1.74
C ALA A 15 -5.74 -2.44 -0.33
N SER A 16 -5.98 -1.14 -0.23
CA SER A 16 -6.17 -0.45 1.04
C SER A 16 -7.32 -1.02 1.87
N HIS A 17 -8.47 -1.34 1.26
CA HIS A 17 -9.58 -1.98 1.97
C HIS A 17 -9.17 -3.36 2.52
N ARG A 18 -8.46 -4.16 1.72
CA ARG A 18 -8.04 -5.50 2.12
C ARG A 18 -6.98 -5.47 3.21
N TYR A 19 -5.90 -4.71 2.98
CA TYR A 19 -4.69 -4.77 3.82
C TYR A 19 -4.70 -3.82 5.00
N ARG A 20 -5.56 -2.78 5.00
CA ARG A 20 -5.67 -1.88 6.16
C ARG A 20 -6.81 -2.25 7.11
N LEU A 21 -7.85 -2.91 6.62
CA LEU A 21 -9.05 -3.20 7.41
C LEU A 21 -9.45 -4.68 7.37
N SER A 22 -9.86 -5.21 6.22
CA SER A 22 -10.58 -6.49 6.16
C SER A 22 -9.77 -7.69 6.60
N GLN A 23 -8.46 -7.72 6.37
CA GLN A 23 -7.61 -8.84 6.77
C GLN A 23 -7.52 -9.03 8.28
N TYR A 24 -7.84 -8.01 9.07
CA TYR A 24 -7.78 -8.07 10.53
C TYR A 24 -9.04 -8.66 11.18
N LYS A 25 -10.14 -8.86 10.43
CA LYS A 25 -11.43 -9.26 10.98
C LYS A 25 -11.36 -10.52 11.82
N ASP A 26 -10.83 -11.61 11.26
CA ASP A 26 -10.82 -12.92 11.91
C ASP A 26 -9.88 -12.93 13.12
N GLY A 27 -8.70 -12.30 12.98
CA GLY A 27 -7.76 -12.17 14.07
C GLY A 27 -8.27 -11.32 15.24
N LEU A 28 -9.01 -10.24 14.96
CA LEU A 28 -9.66 -9.41 15.96
C LEU A 28 -10.84 -10.15 16.63
N ALA A 29 -11.63 -10.91 15.86
CA ALA A 29 -12.73 -11.71 16.39
C ALA A 29 -12.25 -12.72 17.44
N ASN A 30 -11.08 -13.35 17.23
CA ASN A 30 -10.44 -14.24 18.21
C ASN A 30 -10.02 -13.51 19.51
N GLN A 31 -10.00 -12.17 19.53
CA GLN A 31 -9.71 -11.33 20.69
C GLN A 31 -10.96 -10.61 21.22
N ASN A 32 -12.16 -11.11 20.91
CA ASN A 32 -13.44 -10.50 21.28
C ASN A 32 -13.67 -9.09 20.75
N ILE A 33 -13.09 -8.76 19.59
CA ILE A 33 -13.28 -7.49 18.87
C ILE A 33 -13.97 -7.79 17.54
N ASN A 34 -15.16 -7.24 17.35
CA ASN A 34 -15.95 -7.38 16.12
C ASN A 34 -15.71 -6.19 15.20
N LEU A 35 -15.04 -6.37 14.07
CA LEU A 35 -14.78 -5.33 13.07
C LEU A 35 -15.76 -5.42 11.91
N GLU A 36 -16.67 -4.45 11.79
CA GLU A 36 -17.53 -4.28 10.62
C GLU A 36 -16.94 -3.21 9.69
N VAL A 37 -16.68 -3.57 8.42
CA VAL A 37 -16.07 -2.66 7.43
C VAL A 37 -17.09 -2.22 6.40
N TYR A 38 -17.24 -0.90 6.26
CA TYR A 38 -18.11 -0.25 5.28
C TYR A 38 -17.28 0.64 4.36
N HIS A 39 -17.45 0.49 3.04
CA HIS A 39 -16.81 1.34 2.04
C HIS A 39 -17.75 2.46 1.56
N LEU A 40 -17.15 3.54 1.07
CA LEU A 40 -17.89 4.67 0.46
C LEU A 40 -18.12 4.44 -1.03
N LEU A 41 -17.06 4.09 -1.76
CA LEU A 41 -17.04 3.89 -3.20
C LEU A 41 -16.92 2.39 -3.47
N ASP A 42 -17.84 1.86 -4.25
CA ASP A 42 -17.88 0.45 -4.62
C ASP A 42 -16.80 0.05 -5.65
N ASP A 43 -16.75 -1.23 -5.97
CA ASP A 43 -15.79 -1.76 -6.94
C ASP A 43 -16.06 -1.27 -8.37
N ASP A 44 -17.32 -0.95 -8.73
CA ASP A 44 -17.68 -0.33 -10.02
C ASP A 44 -16.96 1.01 -10.22
N TYR A 45 -16.77 1.78 -9.12
CA TYR A 45 -16.03 3.05 -9.17
C TYR A 45 -14.56 2.82 -9.55
N LEU A 46 -13.91 1.84 -8.96
CA LEU A 46 -12.52 1.51 -9.27
C LEU A 46 -12.36 1.02 -10.71
N GLU A 47 -13.26 0.17 -11.17
CA GLU A 47 -13.28 -0.32 -12.55
C GLU A 47 -13.47 0.83 -13.56
N SER A 48 -14.39 1.74 -13.28
CA SER A 48 -14.61 2.93 -14.10
C SER A 48 -13.36 3.82 -14.14
N LYS A 49 -12.71 4.01 -12.99
CA LYS A 49 -11.48 4.82 -12.88
C LYS A 49 -10.31 4.21 -13.65
N PHE A 50 -10.11 2.88 -13.58
CA PHE A 50 -9.01 2.22 -14.29
C PHE A 50 -9.25 2.05 -15.78
N SER A 51 -10.53 1.97 -16.21
CA SER A 51 -10.91 1.93 -17.62
C SER A 51 -11.20 3.31 -18.23
N GLU A 52 -10.95 4.39 -17.47
CA GLU A 52 -11.20 5.80 -17.87
C GLU A 52 -12.66 6.07 -18.29
N LYS A 53 -13.59 5.27 -17.78
CA LYS A 53 -15.02 5.45 -18.06
C LYS A 53 -15.65 6.43 -17.06
N PRO A 54 -16.65 7.21 -17.48
CA PRO A 54 -17.37 8.11 -16.59
C PRO A 54 -18.15 7.32 -15.54
N PHE A 55 -18.06 7.74 -14.27
CA PHE A 55 -18.86 7.18 -13.19
C PHE A 55 -20.08 8.08 -12.88
N SER A 56 -21.19 7.48 -12.50
CA SER A 56 -22.44 8.19 -12.22
C SER A 56 -22.33 9.09 -11.00
N LYS A 57 -22.54 10.40 -11.18
CA LYS A 57 -22.60 11.38 -10.10
C LYS A 57 -23.71 11.07 -9.09
N LEU A 58 -24.84 10.52 -9.56
CA LEU A 58 -25.95 10.11 -8.70
C LEU A 58 -25.53 8.98 -7.75
N LYS A 59 -24.79 7.97 -8.25
CA LYS A 59 -24.22 6.90 -7.40
C LYS A 59 -23.33 7.48 -6.31
N LEU A 60 -22.49 8.49 -6.61
CA LEU A 60 -21.63 9.14 -5.61
C LEU A 60 -22.45 9.84 -4.52
N ILE A 61 -23.51 10.54 -4.89
CA ILE A 61 -24.41 11.22 -3.94
C ILE A 61 -25.10 10.18 -3.04
N VAL A 62 -25.64 9.11 -3.63
CA VAL A 62 -26.28 8.02 -2.87
C VAL A 62 -25.29 7.36 -1.90
N SER A 63 -24.07 7.12 -2.33
CA SER A 63 -23.01 6.55 -1.46
C SER A 63 -22.66 7.49 -0.30
N ALA A 64 -22.57 8.80 -0.56
CA ALA A 64 -22.35 9.82 0.48
C ALA A 64 -23.52 9.86 1.49
N LEU A 65 -24.76 9.81 1.01
CA LEU A 65 -25.94 9.77 1.88
C LEU A 65 -25.96 8.49 2.74
N LYS A 66 -25.70 7.32 2.14
CA LYS A 66 -25.58 6.06 2.90
C LYS A 66 -24.50 6.14 3.98
N ARG A 67 -23.35 6.73 3.67
CA ARG A 67 -22.26 6.95 4.64
C ARG A 67 -22.72 7.86 5.79
N LEU A 68 -23.41 8.94 5.52
CA LEU A 68 -23.96 9.84 6.55
C LEU A 68 -25.02 9.13 7.41
N LEU A 69 -25.94 8.36 6.81
CA LEU A 69 -26.93 7.57 7.55
C LEU A 69 -26.26 6.53 8.46
N LEU A 70 -25.17 5.89 8.00
CA LEU A 70 -24.40 4.96 8.82
C LEU A 70 -23.83 5.66 10.08
N LEU A 71 -23.39 6.92 9.96
CA LEU A 71 -22.89 7.67 11.13
C LEU A 71 -23.98 7.93 12.19
N PHE A 72 -25.22 8.12 11.79
CA PHE A 72 -26.34 8.25 12.74
C PHE A 72 -26.59 6.96 13.52
N SER A 73 -26.34 5.79 12.91
CA SER A 73 -26.46 4.48 13.56
C SER A 73 -25.16 4.00 14.23
N SER A 74 -24.13 4.83 14.25
CA SER A 74 -22.78 4.46 14.74
C SER A 74 -22.70 4.29 16.27
N ARG A 75 -23.72 4.69 17.04
CA ARG A 75 -23.77 4.54 18.51
C ARG A 75 -23.63 3.10 19.00
N ARG A 76 -23.82 2.11 18.14
CA ARG A 76 -23.63 0.69 18.45
C ARG A 76 -22.16 0.24 18.42
N PHE A 77 -21.25 1.11 17.96
CA PHE A 77 -19.83 0.84 17.87
C PHE A 77 -19.08 1.60 18.98
N ASP A 78 -18.13 0.92 19.58
CA ASP A 78 -17.31 1.46 20.67
C ASP A 78 -16.13 2.30 20.13
N VAL A 79 -15.58 1.92 18.96
CA VAL A 79 -14.45 2.61 18.29
C VAL A 79 -14.72 2.69 16.79
N THR A 80 -14.26 3.77 16.16
CA THR A 80 -14.27 3.90 14.70
C THR A 80 -12.84 3.91 14.16
N ILE A 81 -12.57 3.21 13.05
CA ILE A 81 -11.34 3.31 12.27
C ILE A 81 -11.69 4.03 10.96
N LEU A 82 -11.13 5.21 10.75
CA LEU A 82 -11.27 5.95 9.49
C LEU A 82 -10.02 5.78 8.66
N HIS A 83 -10.13 5.06 7.54
CA HIS A 83 -9.04 4.95 6.58
C HIS A 83 -9.14 6.05 5.52
N CYS A 84 -8.12 6.91 5.48
CA CYS A 84 -7.90 8.04 4.58
C CYS A 84 -8.86 9.21 4.76
N GLU A 85 -10.13 9.11 4.38
CA GLU A 85 -11.11 10.18 4.48
C GLU A 85 -12.55 9.65 4.57
N LEU A 86 -13.40 10.38 5.25
CA LEU A 86 -14.80 10.03 5.42
C LEU A 86 -15.61 10.27 4.14
N LEU A 87 -15.47 11.48 3.60
CA LEU A 87 -16.13 11.93 2.38
C LEU A 87 -15.17 12.82 1.56
N PRO A 88 -14.94 12.55 0.27
CA PRO A 88 -14.18 13.43 -0.60
C PRO A 88 -14.77 14.85 -0.60
N PHE A 89 -13.89 15.85 -0.65
CA PHE A 89 -14.25 17.28 -0.69
C PHE A 89 -15.04 17.83 0.52
N LEU A 90 -15.24 17.04 1.58
CA LEU A 90 -15.79 17.55 2.84
C LEU A 90 -14.70 18.34 3.60
N PRO A 91 -14.95 19.57 4.08
CA PRO A 91 -13.98 20.31 4.88
C PRO A 91 -13.54 19.54 6.15
N GLY A 92 -12.25 19.56 6.47
CA GLY A 92 -11.70 18.75 7.55
C GLY A 92 -12.28 19.05 8.94
N TRP A 93 -12.67 20.30 9.21
CA TRP A 93 -13.33 20.65 10.47
C TRP A 93 -14.72 20.01 10.60
N LEU A 94 -15.47 19.93 9.49
CA LEU A 94 -16.78 19.28 9.49
C LEU A 94 -16.65 17.77 9.56
N GLU A 95 -15.68 17.18 8.83
CA GLU A 95 -15.38 15.75 8.91
C GLU A 95 -15.02 15.35 10.34
N ALA A 96 -14.10 16.07 10.99
CA ALA A 96 -13.71 15.82 12.37
C ALA A 96 -14.85 16.01 13.38
N PHE A 97 -15.80 16.91 13.09
CA PHE A 97 -16.96 17.16 13.94
C PHE A 97 -17.99 16.03 13.89
N ILE A 98 -18.26 15.48 12.68
CA ILE A 98 -19.29 14.44 12.50
C ILE A 98 -18.74 13.03 12.73
N MET A 99 -17.42 12.85 12.86
CA MET A 99 -16.82 11.54 13.13
C MET A 99 -17.26 11.00 14.50
N PRO A 100 -17.76 9.74 14.55
CA PRO A 100 -18.03 9.06 15.81
C PRO A 100 -16.74 8.89 16.61
N LYS A 101 -16.76 9.25 17.89
CA LYS A 101 -15.62 9.15 18.80
C LYS A 101 -15.82 8.03 19.82
N PRO A 102 -14.74 7.36 20.26
CA PRO A 102 -13.34 7.57 19.84
C PRO A 102 -13.09 7.06 18.42
N TYR A 103 -12.14 7.69 17.69
CA TYR A 103 -11.72 7.16 16.39
C TYR A 103 -10.22 7.11 16.20
N ILE A 104 -9.77 6.11 15.45
CA ILE A 104 -8.42 5.94 14.93
C ILE A 104 -8.42 6.49 13.51
N PHE A 105 -7.53 7.45 13.21
CA PHE A 105 -7.27 7.86 11.84
C PHE A 105 -6.13 7.02 11.27
N ASP A 106 -6.41 6.29 10.19
CA ASP A 106 -5.50 5.38 9.53
C ASP A 106 -5.17 5.85 8.11
N PHE A 107 -3.88 5.96 7.77
CA PHE A 107 -3.46 6.36 6.44
C PHE A 107 -2.10 5.79 6.05
N ASP A 108 -1.99 5.38 4.78
CA ASP A 108 -0.84 4.67 4.19
C ASP A 108 -0.31 5.32 2.91
N ASP A 109 -0.72 6.56 2.63
CA ASP A 109 -0.24 7.37 1.51
C ASP A 109 -0.20 8.86 1.92
N ALA A 110 0.43 9.72 1.13
CA ALA A 110 0.57 11.16 1.41
C ALA A 110 -0.75 11.94 1.19
N TRP A 111 -1.85 11.49 1.81
CA TRP A 111 -3.19 12.07 1.68
C TRP A 111 -3.25 13.57 1.96
N HIS A 112 -2.40 14.07 2.85
CA HIS A 112 -2.29 15.49 3.16
C HIS A 112 -1.85 16.35 1.96
N LEU A 113 -1.18 15.75 0.95
CA LEU A 113 -0.79 16.45 -0.27
C LEU A 113 -1.92 16.52 -1.30
N ARG A 114 -2.90 15.62 -1.23
CA ARG A 114 -3.98 15.52 -2.22
C ARG A 114 -4.70 16.85 -2.47
N TYR A 115 -5.01 17.57 -1.41
CA TYR A 115 -5.71 18.84 -1.48
C TYR A 115 -4.77 20.05 -1.52
N LYS A 116 -3.59 19.95 -0.92
CA LYS A 116 -2.54 20.99 -0.98
C LYS A 116 -2.04 21.24 -2.40
N LEU A 117 -2.01 20.19 -3.23
CA LEU A 117 -1.57 20.24 -4.63
C LEU A 117 -2.74 20.40 -5.61
N HIS A 118 -3.97 20.63 -5.13
CA HIS A 118 -5.14 20.74 -5.99
C HIS A 118 -5.07 22.02 -6.86
N ARG A 119 -5.42 21.91 -8.16
CA ARG A 119 -5.32 23.02 -9.13
C ARG A 119 -6.25 24.20 -8.82
N SER A 120 -7.44 23.94 -8.24
CA SER A 120 -8.41 24.98 -7.89
C SER A 120 -8.04 25.64 -6.57
N THR A 121 -7.81 26.96 -6.59
CA THR A 121 -7.51 27.78 -5.40
C THR A 121 -8.64 27.73 -4.37
N ILE A 122 -9.89 27.68 -4.82
CA ILE A 122 -11.07 27.60 -3.93
C ILE A 122 -11.07 26.29 -3.15
N PHE A 123 -10.91 25.15 -3.84
CA PHE A 123 -10.83 23.85 -3.16
C PHE A 123 -9.61 23.77 -2.25
N LYS A 124 -8.47 24.29 -2.68
CA LYS A 124 -7.27 24.35 -1.85
C LYS A 124 -7.54 25.11 -0.56
N PHE A 125 -8.12 26.31 -0.62
CA PHE A 125 -8.42 27.14 0.55
C PHE A 125 -9.28 26.41 1.62
N PHE A 126 -10.31 25.66 1.20
CA PHE A 126 -11.18 24.95 2.13
C PHE A 126 -10.66 23.58 2.58
N LEU A 127 -9.80 22.94 1.78
CA LEU A 127 -9.46 21.52 1.95
C LEU A 127 -7.97 21.26 2.20
N GLU A 128 -7.07 22.24 2.03
CA GLU A 128 -5.62 22.03 2.21
C GLU A 128 -5.24 21.48 3.60
N ASN A 129 -5.99 21.89 4.63
CA ASN A 129 -5.79 21.47 6.02
C ASN A 129 -6.76 20.36 6.45
N LYS A 130 -7.39 19.66 5.50
CA LYS A 130 -8.38 18.62 5.79
C LYS A 130 -7.79 17.52 6.65
N VAL A 131 -6.71 16.92 6.21
CA VAL A 131 -6.05 15.80 6.91
C VAL A 131 -5.50 16.25 8.27
N ASP A 132 -4.93 17.46 8.33
CA ASP A 132 -4.41 18.06 9.57
C ASP A 132 -5.51 18.15 10.65
N ARG A 133 -6.71 18.58 10.25
CA ARG A 133 -7.87 18.71 11.15
C ARG A 133 -8.39 17.35 11.64
N VAL A 134 -8.46 16.37 10.75
CA VAL A 134 -8.90 15.00 11.09
C VAL A 134 -7.90 14.35 12.04
N ILE A 135 -6.60 14.44 11.76
CA ILE A 135 -5.53 13.95 12.64
C ILE A 135 -5.60 14.61 14.04
N LYS A 136 -5.74 15.92 14.08
CA LYS A 136 -5.82 16.68 15.36
C LYS A 136 -6.93 16.20 16.27
N ASN A 137 -8.05 15.77 15.74
CA ASN A 137 -9.22 15.33 16.49
C ASN A 137 -9.32 13.82 16.68
N ALA A 138 -8.41 13.04 16.09
CA ALA A 138 -8.34 11.60 16.26
C ALA A 138 -7.90 11.24 17.69
N SER A 139 -8.48 10.15 18.22
CA SER A 139 -8.07 9.60 19.52
C SER A 139 -6.74 8.87 19.44
N ALA A 140 -6.46 8.27 18.27
CA ALA A 140 -5.17 7.72 17.91
C ALA A 140 -4.95 7.84 16.38
N VAL A 141 -3.69 7.79 15.96
CA VAL A 141 -3.31 7.85 14.54
C VAL A 141 -2.45 6.64 14.18
N HIS A 142 -2.82 5.93 13.14
CA HIS A 142 -2.04 4.88 12.52
C HIS A 142 -1.41 5.42 11.22
N ALA A 143 -0.11 5.64 11.26
CA ALA A 143 0.65 6.13 10.12
C ALA A 143 1.43 4.98 9.46
N GLY A 144 1.29 4.82 8.16
CA GLY A 144 1.85 3.67 7.43
C GLY A 144 3.37 3.62 7.36
N ASN A 145 4.08 4.72 7.64
CA ASN A 145 5.55 4.79 7.65
C ASN A 145 6.05 5.97 8.50
N THR A 146 7.36 6.07 8.68
CA THR A 146 8.00 7.12 9.48
C THR A 146 7.78 8.53 8.91
N TYR A 147 7.73 8.71 7.59
CA TYR A 147 7.43 10.02 6.97
C TYR A 147 6.03 10.51 7.35
N LEU A 148 5.04 9.64 7.24
CA LEU A 148 3.65 9.94 7.60
C LEU A 148 3.49 10.14 9.11
N SER A 149 4.20 9.37 9.93
CA SER A 149 4.23 9.54 11.38
C SER A 149 4.80 10.90 11.79
N LYS A 150 5.91 11.34 11.18
CA LYS A 150 6.47 12.68 11.41
C LYS A 150 5.52 13.81 10.99
N PHE A 151 4.75 13.60 9.92
CA PHE A 151 3.70 14.55 9.54
C PHE A 151 2.59 14.59 10.60
N ALA A 152 2.08 13.44 11.02
CA ALA A 152 1.01 13.34 12.01
C ALA A 152 1.41 13.92 13.38
N ALA A 153 2.69 13.79 13.79
CA ALA A 153 3.24 14.30 15.04
C ALA A 153 3.14 15.82 15.21
N LYS A 154 2.94 16.54 14.11
CA LYS A 154 2.67 17.99 14.15
C LYS A 154 1.28 18.32 14.68
N HIS A 155 0.37 17.36 14.71
CA HIS A 155 -1.06 17.56 14.97
C HIS A 155 -1.64 16.68 16.08
N ASN A 156 -1.02 15.53 16.37
CA ASN A 156 -1.47 14.57 17.39
C ASN A 156 -0.27 13.98 18.14
N GLN A 157 -0.46 13.57 19.40
CA GLN A 157 0.60 12.96 20.20
C GLN A 157 0.45 11.43 20.32
N ASN A 158 -0.74 10.88 20.06
CA ASN A 158 -1.00 9.45 20.11
C ASN A 158 -0.88 8.84 18.71
N ILE A 159 0.35 8.49 18.32
CA ILE A 159 0.68 8.02 16.98
C ILE A 159 1.42 6.69 17.06
N ASN A 160 0.94 5.73 16.29
CA ASN A 160 1.61 4.47 16.06
C ASN A 160 2.05 4.37 14.59
N ILE A 161 3.28 3.93 14.35
CA ILE A 161 3.67 3.46 13.01
C ILE A 161 2.98 2.11 12.82
N PHE A 162 2.06 2.08 11.86
CA PHE A 162 1.27 0.91 11.54
C PHE A 162 1.41 0.63 10.03
N PRO A 163 2.40 -0.18 9.62
CA PRO A 163 2.69 -0.42 8.21
C PRO A 163 1.55 -1.15 7.51
N THR A 164 1.49 -1.06 6.19
CA THR A 164 0.63 -1.93 5.40
C THR A 164 1.29 -3.30 5.32
N VAL A 165 0.68 -4.29 5.93
CA VAL A 165 1.23 -5.66 6.07
C VAL A 165 0.42 -6.66 5.28
N LEU A 166 0.93 -7.88 5.18
CA LEU A 166 0.28 -8.99 4.47
C LEU A 166 0.26 -10.28 5.30
N ASP A 167 -0.58 -11.21 4.88
CA ASP A 167 -0.62 -12.56 5.45
C ASP A 167 0.47 -13.43 4.82
N THR A 168 1.47 -13.80 5.62
CA THR A 168 2.59 -14.65 5.18
C THR A 168 2.18 -16.10 4.96
N GLU A 169 0.98 -16.51 5.39
CA GLU A 169 0.40 -17.81 5.05
C GLU A 169 -0.16 -17.83 3.63
N VAL A 170 -0.59 -16.67 3.10
CA VAL A 170 -1.04 -16.51 1.72
C VAL A 170 0.15 -16.28 0.79
N TYR A 171 1.04 -15.33 1.15
CA TYR A 171 2.25 -15.03 0.38
C TYR A 171 3.39 -15.95 0.80
N LYS A 172 3.58 -17.02 0.05
CA LYS A 172 4.63 -18.05 0.33
C LYS A 172 5.53 -18.24 -0.89
N PRO A 173 6.80 -18.57 -0.65
CA PRO A 173 7.66 -19.07 -1.70
C PRO A 173 7.06 -20.33 -2.32
N ASN A 174 7.12 -20.43 -3.64
CA ASN A 174 6.74 -21.64 -4.36
C ASN A 174 8.00 -22.22 -5.04
N SER A 175 8.21 -23.52 -4.91
CA SER A 175 9.36 -24.24 -5.47
C SER A 175 9.19 -24.59 -6.95
N GLN A 176 8.50 -23.79 -7.73
CA GLN A 176 8.38 -24.03 -9.18
C GLN A 176 9.75 -23.97 -9.85
N SER A 177 9.97 -24.88 -10.80
CA SER A 177 11.15 -24.84 -11.67
C SER A 177 11.16 -23.51 -12.44
N LYS A 178 12.15 -22.68 -12.15
CA LYS A 178 12.31 -21.41 -12.86
C LYS A 178 12.95 -21.64 -14.22
N ASN A 179 12.50 -20.90 -15.21
CA ASN A 179 13.06 -20.89 -16.56
C ASN A 179 14.52 -20.41 -16.53
N HIS A 180 15.26 -20.67 -17.61
CA HIS A 180 16.65 -20.20 -17.75
C HIS A 180 16.76 -18.67 -17.91
N THR A 181 15.65 -17.97 -18.16
CA THR A 181 15.59 -16.50 -18.33
C THR A 181 15.44 -15.83 -16.97
N PHE A 182 16.30 -14.84 -16.70
CA PHE A 182 16.22 -14.02 -15.48
C PHE A 182 15.03 -13.08 -15.57
N THR A 183 14.05 -13.26 -14.69
CA THR A 183 12.80 -12.52 -14.70
C THR A 183 12.79 -11.41 -13.67
N VAL A 184 12.82 -10.16 -14.15
CA VAL A 184 12.57 -8.98 -13.33
C VAL A 184 11.06 -8.78 -13.21
N GLY A 185 10.54 -8.64 -11.99
CA GLY A 185 9.10 -8.56 -11.75
C GLY A 185 8.67 -7.25 -11.12
N TRP A 186 7.55 -6.71 -11.61
CA TRP A 186 6.86 -5.59 -11.00
C TRP A 186 5.36 -5.87 -10.90
N ILE A 187 4.75 -5.49 -9.76
CA ILE A 187 3.30 -5.51 -9.56
C ILE A 187 2.81 -4.13 -9.18
N GLY A 188 1.65 -3.71 -9.70
CA GLY A 188 1.05 -2.45 -9.31
C GLY A 188 -0.25 -2.15 -10.04
N SER A 189 -0.69 -0.92 -9.97
CA SER A 189 -1.85 -0.41 -10.69
C SER A 189 -1.44 0.45 -11.88
N PRO A 190 -2.34 0.70 -12.85
CA PRO A 190 -2.06 1.61 -13.96
C PRO A 190 -1.54 2.96 -13.53
N SER A 191 -1.99 3.49 -12.38
CA SER A 191 -1.55 4.79 -11.85
C SER A 191 -0.11 4.80 -11.34
N THR A 192 0.50 3.65 -11.08
CA THR A 192 1.88 3.51 -10.62
C THR A 192 2.83 2.93 -11.66
N ALA A 193 2.31 2.44 -12.79
CA ALA A 193 3.10 1.94 -13.90
C ALA A 193 4.09 2.98 -14.49
N PRO A 194 3.80 4.30 -14.52
CA PRO A 194 4.74 5.29 -15.00
C PRO A 194 6.09 5.32 -14.26
N TYR A 195 6.17 4.82 -13.04
CA TYR A 195 7.47 4.70 -12.35
C TYR A 195 8.42 3.71 -13.03
N LEU A 196 7.92 2.78 -13.87
CA LEU A 196 8.75 1.85 -14.65
C LEU A 196 9.64 2.55 -15.69
N GLU A 197 9.33 3.79 -16.07
CA GLU A 197 10.18 4.61 -16.96
C GLU A 197 11.61 4.74 -16.43
N GLY A 198 11.77 4.77 -15.08
CA GLY A 198 13.09 4.78 -14.45
C GLY A 198 13.92 3.52 -14.65
N LEU A 199 13.33 2.46 -15.20
CA LEU A 199 14.03 1.19 -15.47
C LEU A 199 14.38 0.99 -16.97
N VAL A 200 13.94 1.88 -17.86
CA VAL A 200 14.14 1.70 -19.33
C VAL A 200 15.62 1.55 -19.66
N ASN A 201 16.45 2.50 -19.23
CA ASN A 201 17.88 2.47 -19.53
C ASN A 201 18.62 1.27 -18.88
N PRO A 202 18.49 1.01 -17.57
CA PRO A 202 19.20 -0.11 -16.95
C PRO A 202 18.75 -1.47 -17.50
N LEU A 203 17.45 -1.67 -17.77
CA LEU A 203 16.96 -2.93 -18.32
C LEU A 203 17.33 -3.12 -19.78
N SER A 204 17.29 -2.06 -20.62
CA SER A 204 17.75 -2.14 -22.00
C SER A 204 19.22 -2.54 -22.09
N LYS A 205 20.09 -1.97 -21.22
CA LYS A 205 21.49 -2.35 -21.14
C LYS A 205 21.68 -3.80 -20.68
N LEU A 206 20.94 -4.20 -19.64
CA LEU A 206 20.99 -5.57 -19.13
C LEU A 206 20.53 -6.58 -20.20
N GLY A 207 19.53 -6.22 -21.00
CA GLY A 207 19.00 -7.02 -22.11
C GLY A 207 20.02 -7.26 -23.22
N THR A 208 20.94 -6.32 -23.50
CA THR A 208 22.03 -6.57 -24.47
C THR A 208 22.97 -7.69 -24.06
N GLU A 209 23.00 -8.03 -22.77
CA GLU A 209 23.79 -9.13 -22.22
C GLU A 209 23.06 -10.50 -22.31
N GLY A 210 21.76 -10.46 -22.66
CA GLY A 210 20.93 -11.64 -22.91
C GLY A 210 20.22 -12.22 -21.68
N ASN A 211 19.25 -13.09 -21.95
CA ASN A 211 18.51 -13.88 -20.96
C ASN A 211 17.79 -13.09 -19.86
N VAL A 212 17.16 -11.95 -20.21
CA VAL A 212 16.40 -11.10 -19.30
C VAL A 212 14.99 -10.88 -19.82
N SER A 213 14.00 -10.98 -18.94
CA SER A 213 12.62 -10.60 -19.21
C SER A 213 12.08 -9.67 -18.11
N LEU A 214 11.06 -8.86 -18.46
CA LEU A 214 10.29 -8.05 -17.53
C LEU A 214 8.86 -8.57 -17.46
N HIS A 215 8.41 -8.95 -16.28
CA HIS A 215 7.01 -9.28 -16.04
C HIS A 215 6.33 -8.14 -15.27
N VAL A 216 5.21 -7.63 -15.81
CA VAL A 216 4.45 -6.51 -15.24
C VAL A 216 3.04 -6.97 -14.92
N ILE A 217 2.70 -7.03 -13.64
CA ILE A 217 1.37 -7.41 -13.17
C ILE A 217 0.53 -6.16 -12.90
N GLY A 218 -0.62 -6.03 -13.58
CA GLY A 218 -1.63 -5.00 -13.31
C GLY A 218 -1.30 -3.61 -13.84
N GLY A 219 -0.31 -3.47 -14.70
CA GLY A 219 0.06 -2.23 -15.38
C GLY A 219 0.51 -2.45 -16.80
N LYS A 220 0.89 -1.37 -17.47
CA LYS A 220 1.58 -1.39 -18.75
C LYS A 220 3.04 -1.06 -18.55
N ALA A 221 3.92 -1.79 -19.24
CA ALA A 221 5.33 -1.50 -19.29
C ALA A 221 5.62 -0.38 -20.31
N PRO A 222 6.67 0.44 -20.10
CA PRO A 222 7.24 1.24 -21.17
C PRO A 222 7.92 0.32 -22.22
N GLU A 223 8.16 0.86 -23.42
CA GLU A 223 8.98 0.16 -24.40
C GLU A 223 10.43 0.07 -23.92
N ILE A 224 10.96 -1.14 -23.84
CA ILE A 224 12.34 -1.40 -23.43
C ILE A 224 13.00 -2.28 -24.48
N LEU A 225 14.11 -1.81 -25.02
CA LEU A 225 14.84 -2.55 -26.05
C LEU A 225 15.56 -3.77 -25.46
N ASN A 226 15.74 -4.80 -26.26
CA ASN A 226 16.54 -5.99 -25.98
C ASN A 226 16.05 -6.91 -24.85
N ILE A 227 14.81 -6.74 -24.38
CA ILE A 227 14.20 -7.65 -23.39
C ILE A 227 12.80 -8.09 -23.84
N GLU A 228 12.39 -9.26 -23.40
CA GLU A 228 11.02 -9.71 -23.51
C GLU A 228 10.17 -9.07 -22.40
N ILE A 229 9.01 -8.53 -22.77
CA ILE A 229 8.06 -7.93 -21.83
C ILE A 229 6.79 -8.77 -21.78
N ASN A 230 6.38 -9.18 -20.59
CA ASN A 230 5.15 -9.93 -20.36
C ASN A 230 4.22 -9.12 -19.44
N GLU A 231 3.14 -8.58 -20.03
CA GLU A 231 2.09 -7.87 -19.28
C GLU A 231 1.01 -8.85 -18.83
N ILE A 232 0.80 -8.94 -17.52
CA ILE A 232 -0.10 -9.89 -16.88
C ILE A 232 -1.25 -9.11 -16.22
N PRO A 233 -2.50 -9.36 -16.62
CA PRO A 233 -3.65 -8.78 -15.90
C PRO A 233 -3.63 -9.15 -14.42
N TRP A 234 -3.88 -8.17 -13.57
CA TRP A 234 -3.94 -8.44 -12.14
C TRP A 234 -5.22 -9.20 -11.76
N SER A 235 -5.08 -10.25 -10.98
CA SER A 235 -6.16 -10.97 -10.33
C SER A 235 -5.73 -11.36 -8.92
N LYS A 236 -6.62 -11.22 -7.96
CA LYS A 236 -6.37 -11.65 -6.57
C LYS A 236 -5.99 -13.13 -6.49
N ASP A 237 -6.60 -13.97 -7.31
CA ASP A 237 -6.45 -15.43 -7.25
C ASP A 237 -5.11 -15.91 -7.83
N THR A 238 -4.51 -15.14 -8.75
CA THR A 238 -3.26 -15.50 -9.42
C THR A 238 -2.07 -14.62 -9.03
N GLU A 239 -2.28 -13.61 -8.19
CA GLU A 239 -1.27 -12.63 -7.78
C GLU A 239 -0.01 -13.29 -7.23
N VAL A 240 -0.17 -14.15 -6.22
CA VAL A 240 0.95 -14.83 -5.55
C VAL A 240 1.67 -15.79 -6.49
N GLU A 241 0.92 -16.55 -7.30
CA GLU A 241 1.50 -17.45 -8.31
C GLU A 241 2.36 -16.67 -9.32
N ASN A 242 1.86 -15.54 -9.82
CA ASN A 242 2.59 -14.73 -10.78
C ASN A 242 3.81 -14.04 -10.15
N ILE A 243 3.73 -13.58 -8.91
CA ILE A 243 4.91 -13.05 -8.18
C ILE A 243 5.99 -14.13 -8.05
N ASN A 244 5.63 -15.37 -7.74
CA ASN A 244 6.58 -16.47 -7.60
C ASN A 244 7.34 -16.84 -8.90
N LYS A 245 6.90 -16.35 -10.07
CA LYS A 245 7.61 -16.49 -11.35
C LYS A 245 8.79 -15.52 -11.51
N PHE A 246 8.92 -14.52 -10.65
CA PHE A 246 10.01 -13.55 -10.65
C PHE A 246 11.29 -14.13 -10.06
N ASP A 247 12.44 -13.63 -10.49
CA ASP A 247 13.74 -13.84 -9.86
C ASP A 247 14.12 -12.69 -8.93
N VAL A 248 13.61 -11.50 -9.20
CA VAL A 248 13.78 -10.29 -8.41
C VAL A 248 12.56 -9.40 -8.52
N GLY A 249 12.11 -8.83 -7.41
CA GLY A 249 11.09 -7.79 -7.40
C GLY A 249 11.68 -6.39 -7.46
N VAL A 250 11.11 -5.49 -8.27
CA VAL A 250 11.59 -4.11 -8.39
C VAL A 250 10.55 -3.09 -7.95
N MET A 251 11.03 -2.00 -7.31
CA MET A 251 10.19 -0.87 -6.91
C MET A 251 10.86 0.46 -7.24
N PRO A 252 10.82 0.90 -8.50
CA PRO A 252 11.28 2.22 -8.89
C PRO A 252 10.32 3.29 -8.35
N LEU A 253 10.87 4.38 -7.82
CA LEU A 253 10.16 5.57 -7.38
C LEU A 253 10.97 6.82 -7.73
N ILE A 254 10.28 7.92 -7.97
CA ILE A 254 10.88 9.27 -8.04
C ILE A 254 10.95 9.81 -6.62
N ASP A 255 12.04 10.50 -6.25
CA ASP A 255 12.14 11.13 -4.92
C ASP A 255 11.33 12.41 -4.87
N ASP A 256 10.04 12.27 -4.57
CA ASP A 256 9.13 13.36 -4.31
C ASP A 256 8.33 13.15 -3.01
N GLU A 257 7.66 14.19 -2.55
CA GLU A 257 6.91 14.15 -1.30
C GLU A 257 5.77 13.11 -1.32
N TRP A 258 5.18 12.85 -2.50
CA TRP A 258 4.14 11.84 -2.64
C TRP A 258 4.71 10.42 -2.50
N ALA A 259 5.83 10.15 -3.17
CA ALA A 259 6.49 8.84 -3.11
C ALA A 259 7.03 8.52 -1.70
N LYS A 260 7.49 9.53 -0.93
CA LYS A 260 7.88 9.35 0.47
C LYS A 260 6.73 8.87 1.36
N GLY A 261 5.49 9.19 1.01
CA GLY A 261 4.30 8.72 1.73
C GLY A 261 3.93 7.26 1.46
N LYS A 262 4.47 6.62 0.40
CA LYS A 262 4.16 5.23 0.07
C LYS A 262 4.73 4.25 1.10
N CYS A 263 3.98 3.16 1.37
CA CYS A 263 4.31 2.18 2.42
C CYS A 263 5.06 0.95 1.91
N ALA A 264 5.72 1.03 0.76
CA ALA A 264 6.58 -0.03 0.21
C ALA A 264 5.92 -1.42 0.06
N PHE A 265 4.60 -1.49 -0.04
CA PHE A 265 3.83 -2.74 0.01
C PHE A 265 4.27 -3.78 -1.04
N LYS A 266 4.64 -3.35 -2.25
CA LYS A 266 5.16 -4.24 -3.30
C LYS A 266 6.39 -5.03 -2.83
N LEU A 267 7.30 -4.35 -2.11
CA LEU A 267 8.51 -5.00 -1.57
C LEU A 267 8.14 -6.11 -0.58
N LEU A 268 7.14 -5.87 0.26
CA LEU A 268 6.66 -6.87 1.20
C LEU A 268 6.07 -8.09 0.49
N GLN A 269 5.33 -7.89 -0.61
CA GLN A 269 4.80 -8.99 -1.43
C GLN A 269 5.92 -9.85 -2.03
N TYR A 270 6.97 -9.21 -2.59
CA TYR A 270 8.11 -9.93 -3.14
C TYR A 270 8.90 -10.67 -2.06
N MET A 271 9.24 -9.96 -0.98
CA MET A 271 10.01 -10.53 0.14
C MET A 271 9.26 -11.68 0.82
N ALA A 272 7.94 -11.57 0.99
CA ALA A 272 7.11 -12.65 1.53
C ALA A 272 7.14 -13.91 0.64
N CYS A 273 7.24 -13.74 -0.68
CA CYS A 273 7.44 -14.84 -1.62
C CYS A 273 8.91 -15.31 -1.70
N GLY A 274 9.80 -14.83 -0.82
CA GLY A 274 11.20 -15.24 -0.76
C GLY A 274 12.04 -14.69 -1.92
N LEU A 275 11.64 -13.57 -2.51
CA LEU A 275 12.37 -12.93 -3.60
C LEU A 275 13.28 -11.83 -3.07
N PRO A 276 14.51 -11.69 -3.62
CA PRO A 276 15.31 -10.49 -3.40
C PRO A 276 14.65 -9.28 -4.05
N VAL A 277 14.96 -8.09 -3.55
CA VAL A 277 14.36 -6.85 -4.05
C VAL A 277 15.42 -5.82 -4.42
N VAL A 278 15.12 -5.01 -5.45
CA VAL A 278 15.86 -3.80 -5.78
C VAL A 278 14.90 -2.63 -5.85
N ALA A 279 15.17 -1.55 -5.15
CA ALA A 279 14.27 -0.41 -5.09
C ALA A 279 14.99 0.92 -5.02
N SER A 280 14.32 1.99 -5.49
CA SER A 280 14.78 3.35 -5.29
C SER A 280 14.96 3.66 -3.81
N ASN A 281 16.03 4.35 -3.46
CA ASN A 281 16.39 4.77 -2.10
C ASN A 281 15.48 5.92 -1.60
N VAL A 282 14.16 5.69 -1.56
CA VAL A 282 13.13 6.69 -1.29
C VAL A 282 12.12 6.19 -0.25
N GLY A 283 11.74 7.06 0.67
CA GLY A 283 10.64 6.83 1.62
C GLY A 283 10.77 5.52 2.40
N ALA A 284 9.65 4.79 2.51
CA ALA A 284 9.58 3.53 3.24
C ALA A 284 10.41 2.39 2.64
N ASN A 285 10.89 2.50 1.40
CA ASN A 285 11.83 1.51 0.86
C ASN A 285 13.07 1.38 1.76
N LYS A 286 13.54 2.50 2.34
CA LYS A 286 14.66 2.55 3.28
C LYS A 286 14.37 1.88 4.64
N GLU A 287 13.10 1.80 5.00
CA GLU A 287 12.67 1.20 6.25
C GLU A 287 12.49 -0.32 6.09
N VAL A 288 12.04 -0.74 4.90
CA VAL A 288 11.74 -2.15 4.58
C VAL A 288 13.00 -2.90 4.18
N ILE A 289 13.85 -2.34 3.31
CA ILE A 289 15.05 -3.02 2.82
C ILE A 289 16.23 -2.77 3.77
N ASN A 290 16.95 -3.85 4.10
CA ASN A 290 18.28 -3.79 4.68
C ASN A 290 19.30 -4.50 3.76
N SER A 291 20.58 -4.43 4.08
CA SER A 291 21.66 -5.02 3.27
C SER A 291 21.56 -6.55 3.09
N GLU A 292 20.75 -7.23 3.90
CA GLU A 292 20.57 -8.69 3.85
C GLU A 292 19.37 -9.10 3.01
N SER A 293 18.44 -8.19 2.68
CA SER A 293 17.19 -8.50 1.97
C SER A 293 17.12 -7.96 0.55
N GLY A 294 18.00 -7.01 0.16
CA GLY A 294 17.96 -6.41 -1.17
C GLY A 294 18.88 -5.20 -1.31
N TYR A 295 18.64 -4.43 -2.37
CA TYR A 295 19.44 -3.27 -2.72
C TYR A 295 18.60 -2.00 -2.80
N LEU A 296 19.11 -0.92 -2.20
CA LEU A 296 18.63 0.45 -2.39
C LEU A 296 19.54 1.15 -3.40
N VAL A 297 18.95 1.75 -4.42
CA VAL A 297 19.67 2.33 -5.55
C VAL A 297 19.22 3.76 -5.86
N ASP A 298 20.16 4.60 -6.30
CA ASP A 298 19.94 6.02 -6.56
C ASP A 298 20.23 6.41 -8.02
N SER A 299 20.71 5.49 -8.87
CA SER A 299 21.09 5.77 -10.26
C SER A 299 20.86 4.58 -11.18
N ASP A 300 20.76 4.85 -12.50
CA ASP A 300 20.69 3.82 -13.54
C ASP A 300 21.84 2.82 -13.45
N GLN A 301 23.04 3.31 -13.12
CA GLN A 301 24.21 2.45 -12.97
C GLN A 301 24.04 1.46 -11.81
N MET A 302 23.57 1.93 -10.65
CA MET A 302 23.32 1.08 -9.49
C MET A 302 22.19 0.08 -9.76
N TRP A 303 21.13 0.48 -10.50
CA TRP A 303 20.08 -0.43 -10.97
C TRP A 303 20.69 -1.56 -11.80
N LEU A 304 21.46 -1.21 -12.83
CA LEU A 304 22.10 -2.16 -13.74
C LEU A 304 23.03 -3.13 -12.99
N GLU A 305 23.91 -2.62 -12.14
CA GLU A 305 24.85 -3.44 -11.37
C GLU A 305 24.16 -4.39 -10.41
N SER A 306 23.12 -3.92 -9.68
CA SER A 306 22.37 -4.74 -8.75
C SER A 306 21.61 -5.85 -9.45
N LEU A 307 20.93 -5.54 -10.57
CA LEU A 307 20.19 -6.53 -11.34
C LEU A 307 21.13 -7.54 -12.01
N ARG A 308 22.28 -7.09 -12.55
CA ARG A 308 23.32 -7.98 -13.11
C ARG A 308 23.87 -8.93 -12.04
N LEU A 309 24.21 -8.40 -10.87
CA LEU A 309 24.69 -9.20 -9.75
C LEU A 309 23.70 -10.27 -9.33
N LEU A 310 22.40 -9.94 -9.28
CA LEU A 310 21.34 -10.90 -8.96
C LEU A 310 21.09 -11.90 -10.10
N ARG A 311 21.20 -11.49 -11.37
CA ARG A 311 21.10 -12.40 -12.52
C ARG A 311 22.19 -13.48 -12.45
N ASP A 312 23.43 -13.05 -12.23
CA ASP A 312 24.61 -13.90 -12.31
C ASP A 312 24.82 -14.77 -11.06
N ASN A 313 24.12 -14.51 -9.94
CA ASN A 313 24.31 -15.18 -8.66
C ASN A 313 23.02 -15.79 -8.09
N PRO A 314 22.57 -16.96 -8.51
CA PRO A 314 21.38 -17.63 -7.97
C PRO A 314 21.43 -17.90 -6.46
N SER A 315 22.62 -18.22 -5.93
CA SER A 315 22.82 -18.42 -4.48
C SER A 315 22.62 -17.14 -3.67
N LEU A 316 23.02 -15.99 -4.22
CA LEU A 316 22.78 -14.69 -3.62
C LEU A 316 21.29 -14.35 -3.62
N ARG A 317 20.57 -14.60 -4.73
CA ARG A 317 19.10 -14.44 -4.79
C ARG A 317 18.40 -15.22 -3.67
N LYS A 318 18.78 -16.51 -3.51
CA LYS A 318 18.19 -17.38 -2.48
C LYS A 318 18.47 -16.85 -1.07
N ARG A 319 19.69 -16.39 -0.80
CA ARG A 319 20.08 -15.86 0.52
C ARG A 319 19.32 -14.57 0.84
N LEU A 320 19.30 -13.59 -0.07
CA LEU A 320 18.61 -12.31 0.14
C LEU A 320 17.09 -12.53 0.23
N GLY A 321 16.53 -13.42 -0.58
CA GLY A 321 15.11 -13.75 -0.53
C GLY A 321 14.69 -14.38 0.79
N ALA A 322 15.51 -15.31 1.33
CA ALA A 322 15.24 -15.93 2.64
C ALA A 322 15.31 -14.90 3.78
N ALA A 323 16.32 -14.02 3.77
CA ALA A 323 16.44 -12.96 4.77
C ALA A 323 15.29 -11.93 4.65
N GLY A 324 14.91 -11.60 3.42
CA GLY A 324 13.75 -10.74 3.16
C GLY A 324 12.45 -11.32 3.71
N ARG A 325 12.21 -12.62 3.50
CA ARG A 325 11.03 -13.29 4.05
C ARG A 325 11.04 -13.29 5.58
N ALA A 326 12.14 -13.64 6.21
CA ALA A 326 12.27 -13.62 7.67
C ALA A 326 11.93 -12.22 8.24
N ARG A 327 12.41 -11.16 7.58
CA ARG A 327 12.10 -9.78 7.97
C ARG A 327 10.61 -9.45 7.86
N VAL A 328 9.93 -9.93 6.80
CA VAL A 328 8.49 -9.74 6.65
C VAL A 328 7.72 -10.50 7.72
N GLU A 329 8.08 -11.75 8.00
CA GLU A 329 7.44 -12.56 9.04
C GLU A 329 7.57 -11.91 10.42
N ASP A 330 8.73 -11.36 10.74
CA ASP A 330 9.01 -10.71 12.01
C ASP A 330 8.26 -9.38 12.19
N SER A 331 8.32 -8.49 11.20
CA SER A 331 7.95 -7.09 11.40
C SER A 331 6.78 -6.60 10.53
N TYR A 332 6.48 -7.28 9.42
CA TYR A 332 5.51 -6.83 8.41
C TYR A 332 4.43 -7.87 8.08
N SER A 333 4.25 -8.86 8.93
CA SER A 333 3.18 -9.85 8.79
C SER A 333 1.89 -9.39 9.48
N LEU A 334 0.77 -9.98 9.06
CA LEU A 334 -0.52 -9.80 9.73
C LEU A 334 -0.43 -10.22 11.20
N SER A 335 0.25 -11.34 11.49
CA SER A 335 0.40 -11.87 12.84
C SER A 335 1.20 -10.96 13.77
N SER A 336 2.27 -10.30 13.28
CA SER A 336 3.08 -9.39 14.08
C SER A 336 2.40 -8.04 14.33
N ASN A 337 1.47 -7.61 13.45
CA ASN A 337 0.83 -6.30 13.54
C ASN A 337 -0.61 -6.33 14.11
N LEU A 338 -1.29 -7.46 14.09
CA LEU A 338 -2.60 -7.63 14.72
C LEU A 338 -2.63 -7.22 16.20
N PRO A 339 -1.63 -7.59 17.05
CA PRO A 339 -1.60 -7.16 18.44
C PRO A 339 -1.53 -5.64 18.63
N ILE A 340 -0.87 -4.91 17.71
CA ILE A 340 -0.76 -3.44 17.76
C ILE A 340 -2.14 -2.81 17.57
N LEU A 341 -2.90 -3.28 16.56
CA LEU A 341 -4.25 -2.82 16.30
C LEU A 341 -5.19 -3.13 17.47
N ALA A 342 -5.18 -4.37 17.97
CA ALA A 342 -6.01 -4.80 19.07
C ALA A 342 -5.71 -4.00 20.36
N LYS A 343 -4.43 -3.74 20.66
CA LYS A 343 -3.99 -2.91 21.77
C LYS A 343 -4.55 -1.50 21.66
N THR A 344 -4.37 -0.84 20.50
CA THR A 344 -4.90 0.52 20.28
C THR A 344 -6.42 0.58 20.48
N ILE A 345 -7.16 -0.42 19.96
CA ILE A 345 -8.62 -0.48 20.12
C ILE A 345 -8.99 -0.61 21.64
N ASN A 346 -8.34 -1.53 22.36
CA ASN A 346 -8.61 -1.75 23.77
C ASN A 346 -8.32 -0.49 24.62
N GLU A 347 -7.23 0.23 24.35
CA GLU A 347 -6.87 1.47 25.04
C GLU A 347 -7.86 2.61 24.82
N LEU A 348 -8.65 2.59 23.76
CA LEU A 348 -9.65 3.61 23.44
C LEU A 348 -11.05 3.33 24.03
N VAL A 349 -11.31 2.11 24.50
CA VAL A 349 -12.60 1.71 25.08
C VAL A 349 -12.60 1.83 26.61
N VAL A 350 -11.43 1.89 27.22
CA VAL A 350 -11.24 2.09 28.66
C VAL A 350 -11.42 3.57 29.02
#